data_e676eedabe363d660c8de0b05bbab9d8
#
_entry.id   e676eedabe363d660c8de0b05bbab9d8
#
_cell.length_a   1.000
_cell.length_b   1.000
_cell.length_c   1.000
_cell.angle_alpha   90.00
_cell.angle_beta   90.00
_cell.angle_gamma   90.00
#
_symmetry.space_group_name_H-M   'P 1'
#
loop_
_entity.id
_entity.type
_entity.pdbx_description
1 polymer ?
#
loop_
_entity_poly.entity_id
_entity_poly.type
_entity_poly.pdbx_seq_one_letter_code
_entity_poly.pdbx_strand_id
1 'polypeptide(L)'
;MIPLLNQEGIRVISPDLPGYGKSDKPAVREDYSYQRQVDWMGQWLEANDLKNLNFFGQDWGGLIGLRVIADHPERFDRVIISNTGLPYRPDVPQEIVQKVKDFRDNAKTPTLPEMAKKLRTTDKDQGLSFAYWQKYCWETKDIPIGFMMSSMLERKRSKLITMLDLLFINLGLKNISPFQTELGRAYAAPFPDKSYKMGPRAMPSQVPTMPDDPSLEAQKKAWDFFETFEQPFLCAFSDNDPVTRGADRQFLKVVPGAQGQPHCSVERGGHFIQEEKPEEISSIISSFITST
;
A
#
# COMPACT_ATOMS: atom_id res chain seq x y z
N MET A 1 -16.74 -1.76 2.33
CA MET A 1 -16.68 -2.90 1.38
C MET A 1 -17.20 -4.22 1.96
N ILE A 2 -16.65 -4.76 3.07
CA ILE A 2 -17.02 -6.11 3.58
C ILE A 2 -18.53 -6.31 3.72
N PRO A 3 -19.32 -5.41 4.38
CA PRO A 3 -20.77 -5.58 4.46
C PRO A 3 -21.47 -5.60 3.09
N LEU A 4 -20.98 -4.81 2.13
CA LEU A 4 -21.54 -4.73 0.78
C LEU A 4 -21.33 -6.04 0.01
N LEU A 5 -20.13 -6.58 0.03
CA LEU A 5 -19.80 -7.87 -0.61
C LEU A 5 -20.55 -9.04 0.04
N ASN A 6 -20.71 -9.03 1.37
CA ASN A 6 -21.47 -10.05 2.08
C ASN A 6 -22.96 -10.02 1.71
N GLN A 7 -23.55 -8.85 1.42
CA GLN A 7 -24.93 -8.73 0.93
C GLN A 7 -25.11 -9.39 -0.45
N GLU A 8 -24.05 -9.43 -1.26
CA GLU A 8 -24.01 -10.15 -2.55
C GLU A 8 -23.68 -11.66 -2.40
N GLY A 9 -23.65 -12.18 -1.18
CA GLY A 9 -23.37 -13.60 -0.90
C GLY A 9 -21.88 -13.97 -0.96
N ILE A 10 -20.99 -13.02 -1.08
CA ILE A 10 -19.53 -13.24 -1.16
C ILE A 10 -18.96 -13.36 0.26
N ARG A 11 -18.33 -14.49 0.56
CA ARG A 11 -17.53 -14.65 1.79
C ARG A 11 -16.24 -13.86 1.67
N VAL A 12 -16.03 -12.89 2.56
CA VAL A 12 -14.84 -12.05 2.58
C VAL A 12 -13.88 -12.50 3.68
N ILE A 13 -12.60 -12.65 3.32
CA ILE A 13 -11.51 -12.95 4.24
C ILE A 13 -10.53 -11.77 4.16
N SER A 14 -10.33 -11.07 5.26
CA SER A 14 -9.46 -9.88 5.34
C SER A 14 -8.52 -10.04 6.53
N PRO A 15 -7.34 -10.65 6.34
CA PRO A 15 -6.35 -10.78 7.40
C PRO A 15 -5.70 -9.43 7.71
N ASP A 16 -5.44 -9.18 8.99
CA ASP A 16 -4.55 -8.11 9.40
C ASP A 16 -3.11 -8.56 9.16
N LEU A 17 -2.34 -7.82 8.38
CA LEU A 17 -0.92 -8.11 8.17
C LEU A 17 -0.14 -8.05 9.49
N PRO A 18 0.90 -8.88 9.70
CA PRO A 18 1.81 -8.73 10.84
C PRO A 18 2.34 -7.30 10.93
N GLY A 19 2.21 -6.70 12.11
CA GLY A 19 2.53 -5.28 12.33
C GLY A 19 1.34 -4.33 12.26
N TYR A 20 0.14 -4.83 11.91
CA TYR A 20 -1.07 -4.02 11.71
C TYR A 20 -2.28 -4.63 12.43
N GLY A 21 -3.37 -3.87 12.48
CA GLY A 21 -4.67 -4.31 13.00
C GLY A 21 -4.56 -5.02 14.36
N LYS A 22 -5.09 -6.23 14.44
CA LYS A 22 -5.07 -7.09 15.63
C LYS A 22 -3.94 -8.12 15.62
N SER A 23 -3.21 -8.26 14.49
CA SER A 23 -2.08 -9.17 14.38
C SER A 23 -0.92 -8.74 15.28
N ASP A 24 -0.04 -9.67 15.58
CA ASP A 24 1.18 -9.42 16.36
C ASP A 24 2.05 -8.35 15.71
N LYS A 25 2.71 -7.57 16.55
CA LYS A 25 3.54 -6.43 16.14
C LYS A 25 4.95 -6.57 16.70
N PRO A 26 5.86 -7.25 15.97
CA PRO A 26 7.28 -7.22 16.32
C PRO A 26 7.76 -5.81 16.63
N ALA A 27 8.47 -5.63 17.73
CA ALA A 27 8.84 -4.32 18.25
C ALA A 27 10.15 -3.76 17.65
N VAL A 28 10.75 -4.48 16.70
CA VAL A 28 11.99 -4.10 16.01
C VAL A 28 11.68 -3.90 14.52
N ARG A 29 12.12 -2.78 13.94
CA ARG A 29 11.85 -2.46 12.52
C ARG A 29 12.47 -3.45 11.56
N GLU A 30 13.65 -3.94 11.90
CA GLU A 30 14.45 -4.91 11.17
C GLU A 30 13.78 -6.29 11.07
N ASP A 31 12.74 -6.52 11.87
CA ASP A 31 11.89 -7.70 11.75
C ASP A 31 10.91 -7.62 10.57
N TYR A 32 10.74 -6.44 9.98
CA TYR A 32 9.86 -6.24 8.83
C TYR A 32 10.66 -6.10 7.55
N SER A 33 10.40 -6.99 6.61
CA SER A 33 10.84 -6.87 5.22
C SER A 33 9.69 -7.23 4.28
N TYR A 34 9.79 -6.84 3.01
CA TYR A 34 8.81 -7.22 2.00
C TYR A 34 8.72 -8.74 1.90
N GLN A 35 9.87 -9.44 1.77
CA GLN A 35 9.90 -10.90 1.69
C GLN A 35 9.25 -11.54 2.91
N ARG A 36 9.56 -11.08 4.12
CA ARG A 36 8.97 -11.64 5.34
C ARG A 36 7.46 -11.48 5.41
N GLN A 37 6.91 -10.36 4.92
CA GLN A 37 5.46 -10.20 4.81
C GLN A 37 4.85 -11.20 3.81
N VAL A 38 5.51 -11.46 2.68
CA VAL A 38 5.10 -12.48 1.72
C VAL A 38 5.13 -13.86 2.35
N ASP A 39 6.23 -14.21 3.03
CA ASP A 39 6.40 -15.51 3.70
C ASP A 39 5.31 -15.74 4.77
N TRP A 40 5.04 -14.75 5.61
CA TRP A 40 3.99 -14.84 6.63
C TRP A 40 2.60 -15.03 6.01
N MET A 41 2.29 -14.32 4.94
CA MET A 41 1.00 -14.44 4.28
C MET A 41 0.86 -15.76 3.51
N GLY A 42 1.93 -16.26 2.90
CA GLY A 42 1.95 -17.60 2.29
C GLY A 42 1.72 -18.69 3.35
N GLN A 43 2.45 -18.66 4.47
CA GLN A 43 2.25 -19.60 5.57
C GLN A 43 0.83 -19.52 6.16
N TRP A 44 0.29 -18.32 6.31
CA TRP A 44 -1.09 -18.13 6.77
C TRP A 44 -2.11 -18.73 5.80
N LEU A 45 -1.90 -18.54 4.49
CA LEU A 45 -2.73 -19.11 3.44
C LEU A 45 -2.74 -20.64 3.48
N GLU A 46 -1.56 -21.24 3.63
CA GLU A 46 -1.38 -22.69 3.74
C GLU A 46 -1.99 -23.26 5.03
N ALA A 47 -1.70 -22.63 6.17
CA ALA A 47 -2.19 -23.09 7.48
C ALA A 47 -3.71 -23.09 7.59
N ASN A 48 -4.39 -22.22 6.84
CA ASN A 48 -5.85 -22.17 6.75
C ASN A 48 -6.43 -22.97 5.57
N ASP A 49 -5.59 -23.64 4.79
CA ASP A 49 -5.93 -24.40 3.57
C ASP A 49 -6.90 -23.65 2.65
N LEU A 50 -6.68 -22.36 2.45
CA LEU A 50 -7.54 -21.52 1.61
C LEU A 50 -7.27 -21.81 0.13
N LYS A 51 -8.36 -22.02 -0.63
CA LYS A 51 -8.35 -22.35 -2.06
C LYS A 51 -9.53 -21.69 -2.77
N ASN A 52 -9.51 -21.68 -4.09
CA ASN A 52 -10.53 -21.10 -4.94
C ASN A 52 -10.82 -19.63 -4.56
N LEU A 53 -9.74 -18.88 -4.39
CA LEU A 53 -9.78 -17.50 -3.91
C LEU A 53 -9.93 -16.53 -5.07
N ASN A 54 -10.81 -15.55 -4.89
CA ASN A 54 -10.82 -14.34 -5.68
C ASN A 54 -10.03 -13.27 -4.88
N PHE A 55 -8.89 -12.87 -5.37
CA PHE A 55 -8.02 -11.92 -4.70
C PHE A 55 -8.41 -10.48 -5.02
N PHE A 56 -8.47 -9.62 -4.01
CA PHE A 56 -8.48 -8.17 -4.17
C PHE A 56 -7.33 -7.56 -3.38
N GLY A 57 -6.48 -6.75 -4.05
CA GLY A 57 -5.34 -6.11 -3.41
C GLY A 57 -5.20 -4.64 -3.77
N GLN A 58 -4.93 -3.81 -2.73
CA GLN A 58 -4.64 -2.39 -2.83
C GLN A 58 -3.35 -2.07 -2.05
N ASP A 59 -2.54 -1.15 -2.54
CA ASP A 59 -1.27 -0.72 -1.92
C ASP A 59 -0.39 -1.91 -1.50
N TRP A 60 0.07 -1.98 -0.27
CA TRP A 60 0.85 -3.11 0.25
C TRP A 60 0.11 -4.44 0.20
N GLY A 61 -1.22 -4.43 0.33
CA GLY A 61 -2.02 -5.63 0.14
C GLY A 61 -1.87 -6.20 -1.28
N GLY A 62 -1.80 -5.33 -2.29
CA GLY A 62 -1.52 -5.71 -3.66
C GLY A 62 -0.07 -6.16 -3.88
N LEU A 63 0.91 -5.40 -3.37
CA LEU A 63 2.33 -5.76 -3.50
C LEU A 63 2.61 -7.16 -2.92
N ILE A 64 2.16 -7.40 -1.69
CA ILE A 64 2.34 -8.69 -0.99
C ILE A 64 1.53 -9.79 -1.68
N GLY A 65 0.25 -9.52 -1.97
CA GLY A 65 -0.64 -10.50 -2.55
C GLY A 65 -0.22 -10.99 -3.93
N LEU A 66 0.26 -10.09 -4.80
CA LEU A 66 0.80 -10.48 -6.11
C LEU A 66 2.00 -11.42 -5.98
N ARG A 67 2.87 -11.21 -4.99
CA ARG A 67 3.97 -12.13 -4.71
C ARG A 67 3.46 -13.47 -4.17
N VAL A 68 2.49 -13.46 -3.26
CA VAL A 68 1.86 -14.69 -2.73
C VAL A 68 1.15 -15.47 -3.86
N ILE A 69 0.49 -14.78 -4.79
CA ILE A 69 -0.13 -15.44 -5.95
C ILE A 69 0.93 -16.10 -6.84
N ALA A 70 2.05 -15.43 -7.08
CA ALA A 70 3.14 -16.01 -7.87
C ALA A 70 3.77 -17.25 -7.23
N ASP A 71 3.78 -17.32 -5.89
CA ASP A 71 4.32 -18.45 -5.13
C ASP A 71 3.28 -19.59 -4.94
N HIS A 72 1.96 -19.30 -4.98
CA HIS A 72 0.86 -20.25 -4.74
C HIS A 72 -0.29 -20.11 -5.75
N PRO A 73 -0.02 -20.13 -7.07
CA PRO A 73 -1.00 -19.78 -8.10
C PRO A 73 -2.24 -20.68 -8.11
N GLU A 74 -2.09 -21.95 -7.73
CA GLU A 74 -3.18 -22.94 -7.72
C GLU A 74 -4.30 -22.65 -6.72
N ARG A 75 -4.11 -21.67 -5.85
CA ARG A 75 -5.09 -21.28 -4.83
C ARG A 75 -6.01 -20.15 -5.26
N PHE A 76 -5.73 -19.52 -6.41
CA PHE A 76 -6.41 -18.31 -6.85
C PHE A 76 -7.12 -18.51 -8.19
N ASP A 77 -8.43 -18.27 -8.21
CA ASP A 77 -9.25 -18.36 -9.41
C ASP A 77 -9.25 -17.05 -10.20
N ARG A 78 -9.23 -15.90 -9.50
CA ARG A 78 -9.24 -14.55 -10.10
C ARG A 78 -8.40 -13.58 -9.32
N VAL A 79 -7.89 -12.59 -10.01
CA VAL A 79 -7.09 -11.50 -9.40
C VAL A 79 -7.70 -10.15 -9.75
N ILE A 80 -7.93 -9.31 -8.75
CA ILE A 80 -8.40 -7.95 -8.90
C ILE A 80 -7.40 -7.04 -8.18
N ILE A 81 -6.84 -6.10 -8.90
CA ILE A 81 -5.92 -5.11 -8.32
C ILE A 81 -6.45 -3.69 -8.46
N SER A 82 -6.17 -2.88 -7.44
CA SER A 82 -6.51 -1.47 -7.43
C SER A 82 -5.42 -0.68 -6.70
N ASN A 83 -5.02 0.46 -7.25
CA ASN A 83 -4.09 1.39 -6.60
C ASN A 83 -2.89 0.69 -5.94
N THR A 84 -2.25 -0.16 -6.70
CA THR A 84 -1.09 -0.96 -6.29
C THR A 84 -0.13 -1.13 -7.46
N GLY A 85 0.92 -1.93 -7.28
CA GLY A 85 1.88 -2.24 -8.32
C GLY A 85 2.76 -3.42 -7.95
N LEU A 86 3.64 -3.76 -8.86
CA LEU A 86 4.73 -4.70 -8.64
C LEU A 86 6.03 -4.01 -9.12
N PRO A 87 6.55 -3.05 -8.32
CA PRO A 87 7.64 -2.19 -8.77
C PRO A 87 8.90 -3.01 -9.05
N TYR A 88 9.41 -2.85 -10.27
CA TYR A 88 10.65 -3.46 -10.74
C TYR A 88 11.43 -2.43 -11.57
N ARG A 89 12.51 -1.91 -11.03
CA ARG A 89 13.28 -0.77 -11.58
C ARG A 89 14.77 -1.09 -11.72
N PRO A 90 15.16 -2.07 -12.57
CA PRO A 90 16.56 -2.43 -12.76
C PRO A 90 17.37 -1.34 -13.51
N ASP A 91 16.69 -0.53 -14.33
CA ASP A 91 17.30 0.41 -15.28
C ASP A 91 17.32 1.87 -14.78
N VAL A 92 17.28 2.10 -13.46
CA VAL A 92 17.41 3.46 -12.92
C VAL A 92 18.82 3.98 -13.22
N PRO A 93 18.96 5.18 -13.85
CA PRO A 93 20.28 5.75 -14.12
C PRO A 93 21.14 5.87 -12.87
N GLN A 94 22.43 5.55 -12.98
CA GLN A 94 23.37 5.51 -11.87
C GLN A 94 23.46 6.86 -11.11
N GLU A 95 23.33 7.97 -11.83
CA GLU A 95 23.28 9.31 -11.23
C GLU A 95 22.11 9.46 -10.24
N ILE A 96 20.96 8.89 -10.59
CA ILE A 96 19.75 8.93 -9.74
C ILE A 96 19.90 7.99 -8.55
N VAL A 97 20.44 6.79 -8.79
CA VAL A 97 20.76 5.83 -7.72
C VAL A 97 21.66 6.49 -6.70
N GLN A 98 22.76 7.13 -7.16
CA GLN A 98 23.69 7.81 -6.28
C GLN A 98 23.04 8.96 -5.52
N LYS A 99 22.25 9.79 -6.20
CA LYS A 99 21.52 10.91 -5.57
C LYS A 99 20.57 10.46 -4.47
N VAL A 100 19.82 9.38 -4.71
CA VAL A 100 18.91 8.81 -3.71
C VAL A 100 19.68 8.19 -2.55
N LYS A 101 20.77 7.50 -2.82
CA LYS A 101 21.65 6.93 -1.81
C LYS A 101 22.28 8.03 -0.94
N ASP A 102 22.86 9.06 -1.53
CA ASP A 102 23.43 10.20 -0.81
C ASP A 102 22.39 10.89 0.08
N PHE A 103 21.15 11.02 -0.42
CA PHE A 103 20.04 11.55 0.38
C PHE A 103 19.71 10.64 1.57
N ARG A 104 19.61 9.32 1.34
CA ARG A 104 19.34 8.36 2.42
C ARG A 104 20.42 8.36 3.49
N ASP A 105 21.68 8.42 3.10
CA ASP A 105 22.80 8.28 4.01
C ASP A 105 23.14 9.59 4.74
N ASN A 106 23.09 10.74 4.04
CA ASN A 106 23.69 11.99 4.51
C ASN A 106 22.67 13.09 4.85
N ALA A 107 21.45 13.05 4.30
CA ALA A 107 20.48 14.09 4.60
C ALA A 107 19.90 13.94 6.02
N LYS A 108 19.53 15.08 6.63
CA LYS A 108 18.76 15.06 7.89
C LYS A 108 17.41 14.40 7.67
N THR A 109 16.90 13.75 8.71
CA THR A 109 15.52 13.23 8.72
C THR A 109 14.54 14.34 8.35
N PRO A 110 13.74 14.18 7.27
CA PRO A 110 12.77 15.19 6.91
C PRO A 110 11.71 15.38 8.01
N THR A 111 11.21 16.57 8.16
CA THR A 111 10.02 16.82 8.96
C THR A 111 8.75 16.36 8.24
N LEU A 112 7.66 16.15 8.97
CA LEU A 112 6.37 15.79 8.38
C LEU A 112 5.89 16.78 7.30
N PRO A 113 5.97 18.12 7.48
CA PRO A 113 5.62 19.07 6.44
C PRO A 113 6.52 19.01 5.21
N GLU A 114 7.83 18.82 5.37
CA GLU A 114 8.78 18.69 4.26
C GLU A 114 8.50 17.44 3.43
N MET A 115 8.30 16.30 4.10
CA MET A 115 7.92 15.05 3.47
C MET A 115 6.59 15.19 2.71
N ALA A 116 5.54 15.73 3.36
CA ALA A 116 4.24 15.92 2.73
C ALA A 116 4.29 16.89 1.53
N LYS A 117 5.13 17.93 1.58
CA LYS A 117 5.36 18.84 0.46
C LYS A 117 6.03 18.11 -0.71
N LYS A 118 7.02 17.27 -0.43
CA LYS A 118 7.74 16.51 -1.47
C LYS A 118 6.86 15.46 -2.15
N LEU A 119 6.04 14.72 -1.41
CA LEU A 119 5.10 13.75 -1.99
C LEU A 119 4.04 14.37 -2.93
N ARG A 120 3.73 15.66 -2.76
CA ARG A 120 2.78 16.38 -3.62
C ARG A 120 3.42 16.96 -4.88
N THR A 121 4.74 17.02 -4.96
CA THR A 121 5.42 17.48 -6.17
C THR A 121 5.46 16.34 -7.17
N THR A 122 4.88 16.55 -8.36
CA THR A 122 5.02 15.62 -9.49
C THR A 122 6.50 15.34 -9.74
N ASP A 123 6.80 14.07 -9.92
CA ASP A 123 8.16 13.52 -9.85
C ASP A 123 9.07 13.97 -11.01
N LYS A 124 9.44 15.23 -11.01
CA LYS A 124 10.60 15.69 -11.80
C LYS A 124 11.94 15.23 -11.19
N ASP A 125 11.91 14.77 -9.94
CA ASP A 125 13.06 14.36 -9.14
C ASP A 125 13.32 12.83 -9.17
N GLN A 126 12.66 12.10 -10.08
CA GLN A 126 12.96 10.70 -10.44
C GLN A 126 13.17 9.73 -9.25
N GLY A 127 12.21 9.70 -8.31
CA GLY A 127 12.27 8.81 -7.15
C GLY A 127 12.72 9.46 -5.84
N LEU A 128 13.29 10.66 -5.87
CA LEU A 128 13.72 11.36 -4.65
C LEU A 128 12.51 11.73 -3.77
N SER A 129 11.36 12.09 -4.36
CA SER A 129 10.13 12.39 -3.62
C SER A 129 9.71 11.23 -2.73
N PHE A 130 9.77 10.01 -3.24
CA PHE A 130 9.44 8.81 -2.48
C PHE A 130 10.51 8.49 -1.41
N ALA A 131 11.79 8.77 -1.68
CA ALA A 131 12.86 8.61 -0.69
C ALA A 131 12.66 9.50 0.55
N TYR A 132 12.01 10.68 0.42
CA TYR A 132 11.61 11.50 1.57
C TYR A 132 10.62 10.77 2.48
N TRP A 133 9.64 10.09 1.90
CA TRP A 133 8.68 9.27 2.63
C TRP A 133 9.36 8.10 3.33
N GLN A 134 10.20 7.36 2.62
CA GLN A 134 10.95 6.24 3.15
C GLN A 134 11.82 6.66 4.34
N LYS A 135 12.63 7.72 4.17
CA LYS A 135 13.52 8.22 5.23
C LYS A 135 12.74 8.76 6.43
N TYR A 136 11.65 9.52 6.19
CA TYR A 136 10.79 10.00 7.26
C TYR A 136 10.25 8.85 8.11
N CYS A 137 9.66 7.84 7.49
CA CYS A 137 9.09 6.71 8.21
C CYS A 137 10.15 5.90 8.95
N TRP A 138 11.28 5.65 8.32
CA TRP A 138 12.36 4.85 8.90
C TRP A 138 12.99 5.53 10.11
N GLU A 139 13.34 6.80 10.02
CA GLU A 139 14.13 7.49 11.04
C GLU A 139 13.30 8.19 12.13
N THR A 140 12.06 8.61 11.82
CA THR A 140 11.22 9.27 12.80
C THR A 140 10.89 8.32 13.96
N LYS A 141 11.10 8.79 15.20
CA LYS A 141 10.89 7.97 16.42
C LYS A 141 9.44 7.51 16.60
N ASP A 142 8.50 8.31 16.14
CA ASP A 142 7.07 8.04 16.29
C ASP A 142 6.24 8.78 15.22
N ILE A 143 5.65 8.02 14.30
CA ILE A 143 4.82 8.57 13.22
C ILE A 143 3.37 8.83 13.71
N PRO A 144 2.76 9.96 13.34
CA PRO A 144 1.39 10.32 13.74
C PRO A 144 0.36 9.69 12.79
N ILE A 145 0.17 8.36 12.86
CA ILE A 145 -0.67 7.59 11.91
C ILE A 145 -2.07 8.19 11.79
N GLY A 146 -2.77 8.40 12.91
CA GLY A 146 -4.14 8.95 12.88
C GLY A 146 -4.25 10.31 12.19
N PHE A 147 -3.29 11.21 12.44
CA PHE A 147 -3.22 12.51 11.75
C PHE A 147 -2.96 12.34 10.25
N MET A 148 -2.05 11.47 9.89
CA MET A 148 -1.70 11.24 8.48
C MET A 148 -2.91 10.71 7.71
N MET A 149 -3.59 9.69 8.24
CA MET A 149 -4.76 9.09 7.61
C MET A 149 -5.93 10.09 7.50
N SER A 150 -6.25 10.81 8.58
CA SER A 150 -7.31 11.84 8.52
C SER A 150 -6.97 12.97 7.54
N SER A 151 -5.70 13.36 7.44
CA SER A 151 -5.27 14.39 6.48
C SER A 151 -5.33 13.96 5.02
N MET A 152 -5.21 12.67 4.74
CA MET A 152 -5.30 12.11 3.40
C MET A 152 -6.75 11.86 2.99
N LEU A 153 -7.58 11.33 3.89
CA LEU A 153 -8.95 10.90 3.60
C LEU A 153 -9.98 12.02 3.79
N GLU A 154 -9.78 12.91 4.76
CA GLU A 154 -10.71 14.00 5.07
C GLU A 154 -10.32 15.29 4.34
N ARG A 155 -10.47 15.33 3.02
CA ARG A 155 -10.06 16.45 2.15
C ARG A 155 -10.70 17.81 2.50
N LYS A 156 -11.83 17.81 3.21
CA LYS A 156 -12.56 19.03 3.63
C LYS A 156 -12.11 19.58 4.98
N ARG A 157 -11.09 19.00 5.60
CA ARG A 157 -10.59 19.44 6.90
C ARG A 157 -10.05 20.87 6.84
N SER A 158 -10.48 21.70 7.80
CA SER A 158 -10.03 23.10 7.89
C SER A 158 -8.50 23.17 8.05
N LYS A 159 -7.87 24.09 7.30
CA LYS A 159 -6.42 24.36 7.42
C LYS A 159 -6.01 24.74 8.84
N LEU A 160 -6.86 25.51 9.54
CA LEU A 160 -6.62 25.93 10.92
C LEU A 160 -6.58 24.71 11.87
N ILE A 161 -7.55 23.82 11.75
CA ILE A 161 -7.62 22.59 12.54
C ILE A 161 -6.39 21.73 12.26
N THR A 162 -5.99 21.60 11.00
CA THR A 162 -4.79 20.85 10.62
C THR A 162 -3.52 21.44 11.23
N MET A 163 -3.40 22.78 11.27
CA MET A 163 -2.26 23.46 11.91
C MET A 163 -2.24 23.25 13.42
N LEU A 164 -3.39 23.32 14.08
CA LEU A 164 -3.49 23.08 15.52
C LEU A 164 -3.14 21.63 15.88
N ASP A 165 -3.59 20.67 15.08
CA ASP A 165 -3.23 19.26 15.26
C ASP A 165 -1.73 19.02 15.10
N LEU A 166 -1.10 19.65 14.09
CA LEU A 166 0.35 19.63 13.92
C LEU A 166 1.09 20.22 15.12
N LEU A 167 0.56 21.29 15.72
CA LEU A 167 1.14 21.87 16.93
C LEU A 167 1.10 20.85 18.09
N PHE A 168 -0.03 20.18 18.33
CA PHE A 168 -0.14 19.14 19.35
C PHE A 168 0.81 17.98 19.10
N ILE A 169 0.96 17.55 17.83
CA ILE A 169 1.91 16.52 17.44
C ILE A 169 3.34 16.92 17.77
N ASN A 170 3.74 18.16 17.43
CA ASN A 170 5.08 18.69 17.70
C ASN A 170 5.38 18.83 19.20
N LEU A 171 4.37 19.08 20.00
CA LEU A 171 4.47 19.12 21.47
C LEU A 171 4.47 17.70 22.09
N GLY A 172 4.41 16.64 21.32
CA GLY A 172 4.33 15.26 21.80
C GLY A 172 2.95 14.86 22.35
N LEU A 173 1.94 15.69 22.16
CA LEU A 173 0.57 15.53 22.70
C LEU A 173 -0.40 14.93 21.69
N LYS A 174 0.09 14.21 20.71
CA LYS A 174 -0.69 13.69 19.57
C LYS A 174 -1.88 12.79 19.96
N ASN A 175 -1.75 12.02 21.04
CA ASN A 175 -2.80 11.10 21.49
C ASN A 175 -3.95 11.80 22.23
N ILE A 176 -3.77 13.05 22.61
CA ILE A 176 -4.75 13.85 23.33
C ILE A 176 -5.18 15.09 22.56
N SER A 177 -4.82 15.18 21.28
CA SER A 177 -5.28 16.29 20.45
C SER A 177 -6.81 16.31 20.38
N PRO A 178 -7.47 17.41 20.79
CA PRO A 178 -8.92 17.54 20.70
C PRO A 178 -9.41 17.63 19.25
N PHE A 179 -8.50 17.80 18.30
CA PHE A 179 -8.79 17.92 16.87
C PHE A 179 -8.68 16.60 16.13
N GLN A 180 -8.29 15.51 16.82
CA GLN A 180 -8.22 14.18 16.22
C GLN A 180 -9.62 13.70 15.85
N THR A 181 -9.82 13.36 14.58
CA THR A 181 -11.12 12.88 14.07
C THR A 181 -11.41 11.45 14.52
N GLU A 182 -12.65 11.00 14.36
CA GLU A 182 -13.04 9.61 14.61
C GLU A 182 -12.23 8.65 13.70
N LEU A 183 -12.13 8.99 12.42
CA LEU A 183 -11.30 8.26 11.45
C LEU A 183 -9.84 8.18 11.91
N GLY A 184 -9.26 9.32 12.30
CA GLY A 184 -7.88 9.35 12.80
C GLY A 184 -7.69 8.49 14.06
N ARG A 185 -8.65 8.47 14.97
CA ARG A 185 -8.62 7.57 16.14
C ARG A 185 -8.73 6.11 15.76
N ALA A 186 -9.60 5.77 14.81
CA ALA A 186 -9.75 4.40 14.33
C ALA A 186 -8.44 3.86 13.73
N TYR A 187 -7.78 4.64 12.87
CA TYR A 187 -6.48 4.26 12.30
C TYR A 187 -5.33 4.24 13.32
N ALA A 188 -5.42 5.02 14.38
CA ALA A 188 -4.43 5.01 15.45
C ALA A 188 -4.64 3.88 16.47
N ALA A 189 -5.86 3.35 16.59
CA ALA A 189 -6.25 2.38 17.62
C ALA A 189 -5.36 1.12 17.70
N PRO A 190 -4.89 0.53 16.57
CA PRO A 190 -3.98 -0.62 16.61
C PRO A 190 -2.59 -0.30 17.20
N PHE A 191 -2.25 0.97 17.42
CA PHE A 191 -0.91 1.45 17.76
C PHE A 191 -0.92 2.30 19.04
N PRO A 192 -1.12 1.70 20.21
CA PRO A 192 -1.26 2.43 21.46
C PRO A 192 -0.04 3.29 21.81
N ASP A 193 1.16 2.84 21.42
CA ASP A 193 2.41 3.59 21.57
C ASP A 193 3.37 3.37 20.40
N LYS A 194 4.56 3.97 20.46
CA LYS A 194 5.56 3.91 19.39
C LYS A 194 6.12 2.50 19.11
N SER A 195 6.12 1.60 20.09
CA SER A 195 6.65 0.24 19.93
C SER A 195 5.78 -0.60 18.99
N TYR A 196 4.49 -0.29 18.93
CA TYR A 196 3.53 -0.95 18.04
C TYR A 196 3.61 -0.44 16.58
N LYS A 197 4.39 0.60 16.29
CA LYS A 197 4.45 1.25 14.97
C LYS A 197 5.62 0.82 14.10
N MET A 198 6.31 -0.28 14.45
CA MET A 198 7.51 -0.70 13.71
C MET A 198 7.18 -1.14 12.30
N GLY A 199 6.06 -1.86 12.08
CA GLY A 199 5.56 -2.20 10.73
C GLY A 199 5.31 -0.97 9.86
N PRO A 200 4.39 -0.05 10.24
CA PRO A 200 4.15 1.19 9.49
C PRO A 200 5.39 2.07 9.26
N ARG A 201 6.40 1.98 10.13
CA ARG A 201 7.67 2.70 9.96
C ARG A 201 8.63 2.01 8.99
N ALA A 202 8.67 0.70 9.00
CA ALA A 202 9.59 -0.08 8.17
C ALA A 202 9.10 -0.23 6.73
N MET A 203 7.81 -0.55 6.54
CA MET A 203 7.28 -0.95 5.24
C MET A 203 7.51 0.07 4.11
N PRO A 204 7.38 1.39 4.28
CA PRO A 204 7.66 2.32 3.18
C PRO A 204 9.07 2.19 2.59
N SER A 205 10.07 1.86 3.42
CA SER A 205 11.45 1.65 2.95
C SER A 205 11.67 0.32 2.25
N GLN A 206 10.68 -0.59 2.31
CA GLN A 206 10.74 -1.90 1.65
C GLN A 206 10.16 -1.88 0.22
N VAL A 207 9.59 -0.76 -0.24
CA VAL A 207 9.15 -0.64 -1.63
C VAL A 207 10.37 -0.58 -2.55
N PRO A 208 10.55 -1.54 -3.48
CA PRO A 208 11.73 -1.60 -4.33
C PRO A 208 11.70 -0.48 -5.38
N THR A 209 12.48 0.55 -5.16
CA THR A 209 12.56 1.73 -6.02
C THR A 209 13.90 1.88 -6.74
N MET A 210 14.92 1.11 -6.32
CA MET A 210 16.29 1.21 -6.82
C MET A 210 16.83 -0.17 -7.25
N PRO A 211 17.84 -0.21 -8.13
CA PRO A 211 18.39 -1.48 -8.65
C PRO A 211 19.08 -2.35 -7.60
N ASP A 212 19.52 -1.76 -6.48
CA ASP A 212 20.17 -2.44 -5.37
C ASP A 212 19.20 -2.88 -4.26
N ASP A 213 17.90 -2.78 -4.51
CA ASP A 213 16.88 -3.18 -3.53
C ASP A 213 16.88 -4.72 -3.35
N PRO A 214 16.89 -5.22 -2.10
CA PRO A 214 16.91 -6.66 -1.83
C PRO A 214 15.73 -7.45 -2.43
N SER A 215 14.61 -6.79 -2.68
CA SER A 215 13.42 -7.44 -3.24
C SER A 215 13.42 -7.53 -4.77
N LEU A 216 14.37 -6.89 -5.46
CA LEU A 216 14.31 -6.71 -6.92
C LEU A 216 14.28 -8.03 -7.68
N GLU A 217 15.12 -9.00 -7.31
CA GLU A 217 15.16 -10.31 -7.94
C GLU A 217 13.83 -11.08 -7.77
N ALA A 218 13.24 -10.97 -6.61
CA ALA A 218 11.95 -11.59 -6.34
C ALA A 218 10.78 -10.89 -7.06
N GLN A 219 10.88 -9.57 -7.29
CA GLN A 219 9.94 -8.84 -8.15
C GLN A 219 10.05 -9.30 -9.61
N LYS A 220 11.28 -9.50 -10.09
CA LYS A 220 11.51 -10.05 -11.43
C LYS A 220 10.82 -11.41 -11.60
N LYS A 221 11.05 -12.34 -10.68
CA LYS A 221 10.41 -13.67 -10.72
C LYS A 221 8.87 -13.58 -10.73
N ALA A 222 8.30 -12.67 -9.96
CA ALA A 222 6.86 -12.45 -9.96
C ALA A 222 6.39 -11.92 -11.32
N TRP A 223 7.11 -11.00 -11.95
CA TRP A 223 6.79 -10.55 -13.31
C TRP A 223 6.91 -11.68 -14.34
N ASP A 224 8.00 -12.46 -14.30
CA ASP A 224 8.19 -13.61 -15.18
C ASP A 224 7.00 -14.61 -15.07
N PHE A 225 6.45 -14.79 -13.86
CA PHE A 225 5.23 -15.56 -13.64
C PHE A 225 3.99 -14.88 -14.25
N PHE A 226 3.76 -13.58 -13.99
CA PHE A 226 2.58 -12.89 -14.50
C PHE A 226 2.55 -12.74 -16.02
N GLU A 227 3.68 -12.82 -16.71
CA GLU A 227 3.76 -12.89 -18.19
C GLU A 227 3.13 -14.18 -18.76
N THR A 228 2.89 -15.19 -17.91
CA THR A 228 2.25 -16.45 -18.29
C THR A 228 0.93 -16.71 -17.56
N PHE A 229 0.47 -15.77 -16.75
CA PHE A 229 -0.74 -15.94 -15.92
C PHE A 229 -2.01 -15.74 -16.74
N GLU A 230 -2.80 -16.82 -16.92
CA GLU A 230 -3.99 -16.87 -17.78
C GLU A 230 -5.31 -16.68 -17.01
N GLN A 231 -5.32 -16.83 -15.68
CA GLN A 231 -6.54 -16.63 -14.87
C GLN A 231 -7.05 -15.19 -15.00
N PRO A 232 -8.38 -14.98 -14.93
CA PRO A 232 -8.96 -13.65 -15.06
C PRO A 232 -8.31 -12.62 -14.14
N PHE A 233 -7.80 -11.52 -14.72
CA PHE A 233 -7.04 -10.49 -14.04
C PHE A 233 -7.62 -9.10 -14.31
N LEU A 234 -8.24 -8.47 -13.32
CA LEU A 234 -8.90 -7.17 -13.44
C LEU A 234 -8.05 -6.05 -12.83
N CYS A 235 -7.90 -4.95 -13.56
CA CYS A 235 -7.38 -3.69 -13.05
C CYS A 235 -8.53 -2.69 -12.86
N ALA A 236 -8.74 -2.23 -11.61
CA ALA A 236 -9.76 -1.23 -11.25
C ALA A 236 -9.09 -0.10 -10.46
N PHE A 237 -8.47 0.84 -11.17
CA PHE A 237 -7.62 1.88 -10.59
C PHE A 237 -8.35 3.23 -10.48
N SER A 238 -8.01 4.02 -9.47
CA SER A 238 -8.48 5.40 -9.34
C SER A 238 -7.80 6.32 -10.34
N ASP A 239 -8.56 7.25 -10.91
CA ASP A 239 -8.04 8.29 -11.81
C ASP A 239 -7.21 9.37 -11.09
N ASN A 240 -7.36 9.51 -9.78
CA ASN A 240 -6.77 10.57 -8.97
C ASN A 240 -5.87 10.06 -7.84
N ASP A 241 -5.33 8.85 -7.98
CA ASP A 241 -4.31 8.33 -7.07
C ASP A 241 -2.94 8.97 -7.36
N PRO A 242 -2.34 9.71 -6.41
CA PRO A 242 -1.04 10.33 -6.63
C PRO A 242 0.13 9.34 -6.50
N VAL A 243 -0.09 8.12 -5.99
CA VAL A 243 0.96 7.16 -5.64
C VAL A 243 1.18 6.14 -6.76
N THR A 244 0.10 5.53 -7.24
CA THR A 244 0.19 4.38 -8.16
C THR A 244 -0.42 4.64 -9.54
N ARG A 245 -0.73 5.89 -9.87
CA ARG A 245 -1.29 6.25 -11.18
C ARG A 245 -0.44 5.69 -12.32
N GLY A 246 -1.09 4.92 -13.20
CA GLY A 246 -0.48 4.33 -14.38
C GLY A 246 0.30 3.05 -14.13
N ALA A 247 0.30 2.52 -12.89
CA ALA A 247 0.90 1.22 -12.59
C ALA A 247 0.10 0.05 -13.21
N ASP A 248 -1.19 0.25 -13.47
CA ASP A 248 -2.05 -0.68 -14.20
C ASP A 248 -1.55 -1.01 -15.60
N ARG A 249 -0.93 -0.05 -16.29
CA ARG A 249 -0.54 -0.16 -17.70
C ARG A 249 0.39 -1.34 -17.97
N GLN A 250 1.29 -1.64 -17.05
CA GLN A 250 2.20 -2.77 -17.23
C GLN A 250 1.44 -4.09 -17.13
N PHE A 251 0.54 -4.25 -16.16
CA PHE A 251 -0.30 -5.44 -16.05
C PHE A 251 -1.17 -5.64 -17.28
N LEU A 252 -1.83 -4.59 -17.75
CA LEU A 252 -2.65 -4.61 -18.97
C LEU A 252 -1.86 -5.01 -20.22
N LYS A 253 -0.57 -4.71 -20.26
CA LYS A 253 0.30 -5.02 -21.39
C LYS A 253 0.82 -6.46 -21.37
N VAL A 254 1.18 -6.99 -20.18
CA VAL A 254 1.97 -8.22 -20.10
C VAL A 254 1.22 -9.43 -19.56
N VAL A 255 0.11 -9.24 -18.81
CA VAL A 255 -0.63 -10.36 -18.19
C VAL A 255 -1.66 -10.92 -19.18
N PRO A 256 -1.52 -12.18 -19.65
CA PRO A 256 -2.49 -12.77 -20.59
C PRO A 256 -3.92 -12.78 -20.02
N GLY A 257 -4.10 -13.13 -18.75
CA GLY A 257 -5.41 -13.16 -18.09
C GLY A 257 -6.10 -11.80 -17.96
N ALA A 258 -5.38 -10.69 -18.22
CA ALA A 258 -5.99 -9.35 -18.28
C ALA A 258 -6.67 -9.06 -19.64
N GLN A 259 -6.36 -9.83 -20.69
CA GLN A 259 -6.91 -9.54 -22.01
C GLN A 259 -8.43 -9.78 -22.06
N GLY A 260 -9.17 -8.80 -22.58
CA GLY A 260 -10.63 -8.89 -22.72
C GLY A 260 -11.42 -8.70 -21.42
N GLN A 261 -10.77 -8.42 -20.29
CA GLN A 261 -11.46 -8.17 -19.03
C GLN A 261 -12.05 -6.75 -18.97
N PRO A 262 -13.12 -6.52 -18.17
CA PRO A 262 -13.79 -5.22 -18.07
C PRO A 262 -13.02 -4.24 -17.16
N HIS A 263 -11.78 -3.93 -17.53
CA HIS A 263 -10.97 -2.96 -16.78
C HIS A 263 -11.65 -1.61 -16.67
N CYS A 264 -11.48 -0.94 -15.55
CA CYS A 264 -12.13 0.34 -15.33
C CYS A 264 -11.24 1.34 -14.57
N SER A 265 -11.57 2.61 -14.75
CA SER A 265 -11.04 3.70 -13.94
C SER A 265 -12.13 4.20 -13.01
N VAL A 266 -11.86 4.18 -11.71
CA VAL A 266 -12.80 4.68 -10.68
C VAL A 266 -12.64 6.19 -10.56
N GLU A 267 -13.66 6.91 -11.05
CA GLU A 267 -13.64 8.37 -11.13
C GLU A 267 -13.59 9.04 -9.76
N ARG A 268 -12.72 10.05 -9.65
CA ARG A 268 -12.54 10.84 -8.42
C ARG A 268 -12.18 10.01 -7.19
N GLY A 269 -11.71 8.78 -7.38
CA GLY A 269 -11.10 7.97 -6.33
C GLY A 269 -9.69 8.46 -6.03
N GLY A 270 -9.26 8.41 -4.77
CA GLY A 270 -7.89 8.66 -4.36
C GLY A 270 -7.15 7.35 -4.12
N HIS A 271 -6.07 7.42 -3.32
CA HIS A 271 -5.22 6.26 -3.06
C HIS A 271 -5.95 5.16 -2.27
N PHE A 272 -6.71 5.51 -1.25
CA PHE A 272 -7.46 4.57 -0.41
C PHE A 272 -8.88 4.35 -0.96
N ILE A 273 -8.95 3.69 -2.10
CA ILE A 273 -10.20 3.51 -2.85
C ILE A 273 -11.29 2.80 -2.04
N GLN A 274 -10.92 1.87 -1.17
CA GLN A 274 -11.84 1.13 -0.30
C GLN A 274 -12.53 2.02 0.74
N GLU A 275 -11.94 3.17 1.07
CA GLU A 275 -12.49 4.18 1.97
C GLU A 275 -13.26 5.27 1.22
N GLU A 276 -12.76 5.64 0.03
CA GLU A 276 -13.28 6.77 -0.74
C GLU A 276 -14.43 6.36 -1.68
N LYS A 277 -14.45 5.10 -2.13
CA LYS A 277 -15.39 4.56 -3.14
C LYS A 277 -15.84 3.13 -2.82
N PRO A 278 -16.24 2.83 -1.58
CA PRO A 278 -16.52 1.46 -1.16
C PRO A 278 -17.65 0.80 -1.94
N GLU A 279 -18.70 1.53 -2.31
CA GLU A 279 -19.83 1.00 -3.07
C GLU A 279 -19.42 0.65 -4.51
N GLU A 280 -18.72 1.56 -5.18
CA GLU A 280 -18.31 1.40 -6.57
C GLU A 280 -17.34 0.23 -6.72
N ILE A 281 -16.29 0.17 -5.86
CA ILE A 281 -15.33 -0.92 -5.95
C ILE A 281 -15.94 -2.28 -5.52
N SER A 282 -16.88 -2.30 -4.56
CA SER A 282 -17.58 -3.54 -4.19
C SER A 282 -18.44 -4.05 -5.34
N SER A 283 -19.13 -3.17 -6.06
CA SER A 283 -19.92 -3.53 -7.24
C SER A 283 -19.04 -4.10 -8.37
N ILE A 284 -17.88 -3.47 -8.62
CA ILE A 284 -16.92 -3.95 -9.62
C ILE A 284 -16.42 -5.36 -9.26
N ILE A 285 -16.03 -5.58 -8.01
CA ILE A 285 -15.58 -6.90 -7.52
C ILE A 285 -16.68 -7.94 -7.66
N SER A 286 -17.90 -7.65 -7.18
CA SER A 286 -19.02 -8.58 -7.24
C SER A 286 -19.35 -8.95 -8.69
N SER A 287 -19.47 -7.95 -9.57
CA SER A 287 -19.75 -8.17 -10.99
C SER A 287 -18.68 -9.04 -11.66
N PHE A 288 -17.40 -8.79 -11.37
CA PHE A 288 -16.30 -9.57 -11.94
C PHE A 288 -16.29 -11.03 -11.46
N ILE A 289 -16.57 -11.28 -10.18
CA ILE A 289 -16.61 -12.63 -9.63
C ILE A 289 -17.79 -13.43 -10.20
N THR A 290 -18.92 -12.77 -10.48
CA THR A 290 -20.16 -13.45 -10.93
C THR A 290 -20.24 -13.61 -12.45
N SER A 291 -19.51 -12.82 -13.23
CA SER A 291 -19.57 -12.82 -14.70
C SER A 291 -18.50 -13.67 -15.38
N THR A 292 -17.49 -14.08 -14.67
CA THR A 292 -16.37 -14.91 -15.12
C THR A 292 -16.29 -16.21 -14.31
#